data_468a77d150e1decbb960b6580bc2d14c
#
_entry.id   468a77d150e1decbb960b6580bc2d14c
#
_cell.length_a   1.000
_cell.length_b   1.000
_cell.length_c   1.000
_cell.angle_alpha   90.00
_cell.angle_beta   90.00
_cell.angle_gamma   90.00
#
_symmetry.space_group_name_H-M   'P 1'
#
loop_
_entity.id
_entity.type
_entity.pdbx_description
1 polymer ?
#
loop_
_entity_poly.entity_id
_entity_poly.type
_entity_poly.pdbx_seq_one_letter_code
_entity_poly.pdbx_strand_id
1 'polypeptide(L)'
;MKYNFQTIEKKWQANWAVNKTYKSKIDHTKPKFYSLDMFPYPSGAGLHVGHPLGYIASDVYSRYKTLKGFNVLHPQGYDSFGLPAEQYAIQTGQHPKKTTLNNINTYRSQLDKIGFSFDWSTELRTSDPNYYRWTQWIFIQLFNSWYDYDNQKAKHIDKLVDIFSSKGNSNIRVENDSEIEVFTSSEWNNYSNNNSNDNSNNNSNDNSNS
;
A
#
# COMPACT_ATOMS: atom_id res chain seq x y z
N MET A 1 -26.00 42.02 12.15
CA MET A 1 -26.19 40.55 12.07
C MET A 1 -24.97 39.88 12.69
N LYS A 2 -25.16 38.93 13.63
CA LYS A 2 -24.04 38.17 14.17
C LYS A 2 -23.68 37.06 13.18
N TYR A 3 -22.43 36.99 12.72
CA TYR A 3 -21.96 35.96 11.82
C TYR A 3 -22.01 34.59 12.52
N ASN A 4 -22.85 33.68 11.98
CA ASN A 4 -23.01 32.33 12.53
C ASN A 4 -22.24 31.32 11.66
N PHE A 5 -20.95 31.12 11.97
CA PHE A 5 -20.08 30.24 11.22
C PHE A 5 -20.56 28.79 11.24
N GLN A 6 -21.08 28.29 12.35
CA GLN A 6 -21.53 26.91 12.48
C GLN A 6 -22.65 26.55 11.50
N THR A 7 -23.60 27.45 11.30
CA THR A 7 -24.69 27.25 10.34
C THR A 7 -24.19 27.33 8.90
N ILE A 8 -23.28 28.27 8.62
CA ILE A 8 -22.71 28.46 7.29
C ILE A 8 -21.84 27.27 6.90
N GLU A 9 -20.97 26.80 7.78
CA GLU A 9 -20.09 25.63 7.55
C GLU A 9 -20.91 24.39 7.24
N LYS A 10 -21.88 24.05 8.08
CA LYS A 10 -22.76 22.90 7.85
C LYS A 10 -23.49 22.96 6.52
N LYS A 11 -24.02 24.14 6.17
CA LYS A 11 -24.70 24.36 4.88
C LYS A 11 -23.76 24.06 3.70
N TRP A 12 -22.54 24.58 3.74
CA TRP A 12 -21.61 24.43 2.63
C TRP A 12 -21.01 23.03 2.55
N GLN A 13 -20.68 22.39 3.66
CA GLN A 13 -20.25 21.00 3.69
C GLN A 13 -21.30 20.07 3.09
N ALA A 14 -22.58 20.25 3.46
CA ALA A 14 -23.67 19.49 2.87
C ALA A 14 -23.81 19.76 1.35
N ASN A 15 -23.68 21.01 0.93
CA ASN A 15 -23.72 21.38 -0.49
C ASN A 15 -22.59 20.73 -1.28
N TRP A 16 -21.35 20.74 -0.78
CA TRP A 16 -20.19 20.11 -1.43
C TRP A 16 -20.36 18.60 -1.55
N ALA A 17 -20.90 17.96 -0.52
CA ALA A 17 -21.14 16.52 -0.53
C ALA A 17 -22.20 16.11 -1.57
N VAL A 18 -23.35 16.80 -1.59
CA VAL A 18 -24.46 16.53 -2.53
C VAL A 18 -24.02 16.77 -3.98
N ASN A 19 -23.34 17.87 -4.25
CA ASN A 19 -22.90 18.25 -5.60
C ASN A 19 -21.60 17.57 -6.03
N LYS A 20 -20.96 16.78 -5.13
CA LYS A 20 -19.64 16.15 -5.39
C LYS A 20 -18.63 17.18 -5.90
N THR A 21 -18.57 18.35 -5.27
CA THR A 21 -17.87 19.56 -5.76
C THR A 21 -16.39 19.29 -6.03
N TYR A 22 -15.76 18.44 -5.23
CA TYR A 22 -14.33 18.13 -5.33
C TYR A 22 -14.01 16.84 -6.09
N LYS A 23 -15.03 16.20 -6.68
CA LYS A 23 -14.81 15.04 -7.50
C LYS A 23 -14.08 15.42 -8.79
N SER A 24 -12.88 14.87 -8.97
CA SER A 24 -12.12 15.01 -10.21
C SER A 24 -12.81 14.30 -11.38
N LYS A 25 -12.61 14.81 -12.58
CA LYS A 25 -13.12 14.23 -13.82
C LYS A 25 -11.99 14.20 -14.84
N ILE A 26 -12.03 13.28 -15.76
CA ILE A 26 -11.12 13.32 -16.91
C ILE A 26 -11.54 14.49 -17.79
N ASP A 27 -10.73 15.56 -17.79
CA ASP A 27 -10.95 16.77 -18.59
C ASP A 27 -9.60 17.18 -19.21
N HIS A 28 -9.46 16.96 -20.50
CA HIS A 28 -8.25 17.27 -21.25
C HIS A 28 -8.15 18.75 -21.65
N THR A 29 -9.20 19.52 -21.43
CA THR A 29 -9.24 20.97 -21.78
C THR A 29 -8.64 21.84 -20.70
N LYS A 30 -8.47 21.30 -19.49
CA LYS A 30 -7.91 22.00 -18.33
C LYS A 30 -6.51 21.50 -17.96
N PRO A 31 -5.64 22.40 -17.51
CA PRO A 31 -4.36 21.98 -16.94
C PRO A 31 -4.57 21.11 -15.71
N LYS A 32 -3.82 20.03 -15.59
CA LYS A 32 -3.94 19.08 -14.48
C LYS A 32 -3.15 19.58 -13.28
N PHE A 33 -3.68 19.32 -12.09
CA PHE A 33 -2.97 19.50 -10.84
C PHE A 33 -3.25 18.33 -9.91
N TYR A 34 -2.20 17.75 -9.38
CA TYR A 34 -2.26 16.65 -8.41
C TYR A 34 -1.73 17.11 -7.07
N SER A 35 -2.59 17.12 -6.05
CA SER A 35 -2.22 17.42 -4.67
C SER A 35 -2.15 16.12 -3.90
N LEU A 36 -0.97 15.76 -3.44
CA LEU A 36 -0.71 14.51 -2.72
C LEU A 36 -0.42 14.82 -1.26
N ASP A 37 -1.24 14.27 -0.38
CA ASP A 37 -1.01 14.25 1.05
C ASP A 37 -0.49 12.89 1.51
N MET A 38 0.26 12.89 2.63
CA MET A 38 0.52 11.67 3.35
C MET A 38 -0.77 11.23 4.04
N PHE A 39 -1.39 10.17 3.55
CA PHE A 39 -2.63 9.66 4.14
C PHE A 39 -2.39 9.05 5.52
N PRO A 40 -3.36 9.16 6.45
CA PRO A 40 -3.19 8.78 7.84
C PRO A 40 -3.15 7.26 8.02
N TYR A 41 -2.43 6.86 9.06
CA TYR A 41 -2.50 5.51 9.60
C TYR A 41 -3.56 5.47 10.72
N PRO A 42 -4.66 4.69 10.58
CA PRO A 42 -5.77 4.69 11.52
C PRO A 42 -5.48 3.82 12.75
N SER A 43 -4.38 4.08 13.45
CA SER A 43 -3.90 3.30 14.60
C SER A 43 -4.59 3.65 15.91
N GLY A 44 -5.24 4.81 15.98
CA GLY A 44 -5.87 5.31 17.21
C GLY A 44 -7.36 5.61 17.04
N ALA A 45 -7.97 6.06 18.14
CA ALA A 45 -9.41 6.37 18.19
C ALA A 45 -9.80 7.64 17.42
N GLY A 46 -8.86 8.32 16.75
CA GLY A 46 -9.12 9.52 15.95
C GLY A 46 -7.85 10.25 15.55
N LEU A 47 -8.05 11.32 14.77
CA LEU A 47 -6.99 12.20 14.32
C LEU A 47 -6.32 12.94 15.48
N HIS A 48 -5.01 13.10 15.44
CA HIS A 48 -4.30 14.07 16.27
C HIS A 48 -4.01 15.35 15.46
N VAL A 49 -3.65 16.43 16.14
CA VAL A 49 -3.46 17.75 15.53
C VAL A 49 -2.40 17.80 14.42
N GLY A 50 -1.46 16.86 14.42
CA GLY A 50 -0.46 16.74 13.34
C GLY A 50 -1.04 16.38 11.98
N HIS A 51 -2.15 15.65 11.92
CA HIS A 51 -2.79 15.30 10.66
C HIS A 51 -3.35 16.55 9.94
N PRO A 52 -4.24 17.35 10.57
CA PRO A 52 -4.76 18.56 9.92
C PRO A 52 -3.68 19.57 9.56
N LEU A 53 -2.58 19.63 10.29
CA LEU A 53 -1.50 20.60 10.04
C LEU A 53 -0.96 20.50 8.60
N GLY A 54 -0.69 19.27 8.13
CA GLY A 54 -0.28 19.05 6.74
C GLY A 54 -1.42 19.27 5.75
N TYR A 55 -2.62 18.73 6.06
CA TYR A 55 -3.76 18.75 5.13
C TYR A 55 -4.35 20.13 4.90
N ILE A 56 -4.24 21.06 5.86
CA ILE A 56 -4.70 22.45 5.68
C ILE A 56 -3.92 23.14 4.56
N ALA A 57 -2.60 22.95 4.50
CA ALA A 57 -1.77 23.60 3.50
C ALA A 57 -2.09 23.11 2.08
N SER A 58 -2.19 21.80 1.90
CA SER A 58 -2.54 21.19 0.61
C SER A 58 -3.98 21.50 0.20
N ASP A 59 -4.92 21.53 1.15
CA ASP A 59 -6.31 21.92 0.89
C ASP A 59 -6.44 23.36 0.39
N VAL A 60 -5.81 24.30 1.06
CA VAL A 60 -5.79 25.71 0.64
C VAL A 60 -5.22 25.83 -0.78
N TYR A 61 -4.13 25.12 -1.06
CA TYR A 61 -3.51 25.20 -2.37
C TYR A 61 -4.34 24.49 -3.46
N SER A 62 -4.98 23.37 -3.13
CA SER A 62 -5.90 22.66 -4.03
C SER A 62 -7.10 23.53 -4.40
N ARG A 63 -7.71 24.24 -3.44
CA ARG A 63 -8.80 25.20 -3.68
C ARG A 63 -8.35 26.37 -4.53
N TYR A 64 -7.17 26.92 -4.26
CA TYR A 64 -6.57 27.97 -5.08
C TYR A 64 -6.40 27.51 -6.53
N LYS A 65 -5.86 26.32 -6.77
CA LYS A 65 -5.72 25.77 -8.13
C LYS A 65 -7.06 25.55 -8.81
N THR A 66 -8.05 25.07 -8.09
CA THR A 66 -9.42 24.92 -8.61
C THR A 66 -9.99 26.28 -9.06
N LEU A 67 -9.83 27.33 -8.25
CA LEU A 67 -10.26 28.69 -8.60
C LEU A 67 -9.50 29.27 -9.80
N LYS A 68 -8.25 28.81 -10.02
CA LYS A 68 -7.45 29.18 -11.20
C LYS A 68 -7.80 28.37 -12.46
N GLY A 69 -8.82 27.50 -12.40
CA GLY A 69 -9.31 26.74 -13.55
C GLY A 69 -8.59 25.43 -13.80
N PHE A 70 -7.76 24.97 -12.88
CA PHE A 70 -7.12 23.65 -12.99
C PHE A 70 -8.12 22.53 -12.73
N ASN A 71 -7.90 21.38 -13.38
CA ASN A 71 -8.52 20.12 -13.00
C ASN A 71 -7.69 19.48 -11.87
N VAL A 72 -8.22 19.58 -10.66
CA VAL A 72 -7.50 19.19 -9.45
C VAL A 72 -7.90 17.79 -9.03
N LEU A 73 -6.92 16.90 -8.82
CA LEU A 73 -7.06 15.64 -8.11
C LEU A 73 -6.41 15.81 -6.72
N HIS A 74 -7.23 15.75 -5.68
CA HIS A 74 -6.82 15.79 -4.28
C HIS A 74 -7.33 14.52 -3.58
N PRO A 75 -6.64 13.36 -3.75
CA PRO A 75 -7.08 12.09 -3.20
C PRO A 75 -6.79 11.99 -1.71
N GLN A 76 -7.48 11.08 -1.05
CA GLN A 76 -7.21 10.69 0.33
C GLN A 76 -7.43 9.19 0.50
N GLY A 77 -6.88 8.64 1.56
CA GLY A 77 -6.99 7.23 1.87
C GLY A 77 -6.45 6.90 3.26
N TYR A 78 -6.16 5.62 3.49
CA TYR A 78 -5.70 5.13 4.79
C TYR A 78 -4.61 4.08 4.61
N ASP A 79 -3.49 4.29 5.29
CA ASP A 79 -2.49 3.25 5.48
C ASP A 79 -2.99 2.32 6.59
N SER A 80 -3.52 1.17 6.22
CA SER A 80 -4.39 0.39 7.09
C SER A 80 -3.85 -0.99 7.45
N PHE A 81 -2.62 -1.31 7.09
CA PHE A 81 -1.86 -2.42 7.65
C PHE A 81 -0.96 -1.95 8.78
N GLY A 82 -0.68 -2.81 9.76
CA GLY A 82 0.40 -2.56 10.69
C GLY A 82 0.26 -3.18 12.06
N LEU A 83 1.41 -3.27 12.73
CA LEU A 83 1.61 -3.89 14.03
C LEU A 83 0.66 -3.37 15.15
N PRO A 84 0.33 -2.06 15.26
CA PRO A 84 -0.58 -1.60 16.31
C PRO A 84 -1.97 -2.24 16.24
N ALA A 85 -2.52 -2.44 15.03
CA ALA A 85 -3.81 -3.11 14.87
C ALA A 85 -3.73 -4.60 15.22
N GLU A 86 -2.63 -5.24 14.91
CA GLU A 86 -2.36 -6.65 15.23
C GLU A 86 -2.17 -6.86 16.72
N GLN A 87 -1.38 -6.01 17.39
CA GLN A 87 -1.19 -6.05 18.84
C GLN A 87 -2.50 -5.81 19.60
N TYR A 88 -3.31 -4.87 19.13
CA TYR A 88 -4.63 -4.64 19.70
C TYR A 88 -5.55 -5.86 19.55
N ALA A 89 -5.47 -6.55 18.42
CA ALA A 89 -6.20 -7.79 18.17
C ALA A 89 -5.78 -8.90 19.15
N ILE A 90 -4.49 -9.06 19.39
CA ILE A 90 -3.95 -10.04 20.35
C ILE A 90 -4.46 -9.72 21.78
N GLN A 91 -4.42 -8.45 22.17
CA GLN A 91 -4.84 -8.02 23.52
C GLN A 91 -6.34 -8.15 23.77
N THR A 92 -7.16 -7.93 22.74
CA THR A 92 -8.62 -7.82 22.89
C THR A 92 -9.40 -8.98 22.32
N GLY A 93 -8.75 -9.88 21.58
CA GLY A 93 -9.41 -10.95 20.84
C GLY A 93 -10.23 -10.46 19.63
N GLN A 94 -10.11 -9.18 19.24
CA GLN A 94 -10.81 -8.63 18.08
C GLN A 94 -9.97 -8.77 16.82
N HIS A 95 -10.62 -9.21 15.76
CA HIS A 95 -9.94 -9.30 14.45
C HIS A 95 -9.46 -7.90 13.98
N PRO A 96 -8.20 -7.72 13.53
CA PRO A 96 -7.62 -6.42 13.15
C PRO A 96 -8.49 -5.63 12.15
N LYS A 97 -9.08 -6.31 11.17
CA LYS A 97 -9.97 -5.70 10.17
C LYS A 97 -11.11 -4.90 10.80
N LYS A 98 -11.74 -5.43 11.88
CA LYS A 98 -12.89 -4.77 12.54
C LYS A 98 -12.46 -3.47 13.19
N THR A 99 -11.37 -3.50 13.94
CA THR A 99 -10.81 -2.32 14.61
C THR A 99 -10.37 -1.27 13.59
N THR A 100 -9.65 -1.67 12.56
CA THR A 100 -9.20 -0.78 11.48
C THR A 100 -10.37 -0.09 10.78
N LEU A 101 -11.43 -0.83 10.44
CA LEU A 101 -12.61 -0.23 9.79
C LEU A 101 -13.32 0.78 10.70
N ASN A 102 -13.43 0.50 12.01
CA ASN A 102 -14.02 1.43 12.96
C ASN A 102 -13.19 2.72 13.07
N ASN A 103 -11.87 2.59 13.14
CA ASN A 103 -10.96 3.73 13.17
C ASN A 103 -11.05 4.55 11.88
N ILE A 104 -11.07 3.92 10.72
CA ILE A 104 -11.25 4.58 9.41
C ILE A 104 -12.55 5.40 9.40
N ASN A 105 -13.65 4.84 9.87
CA ASN A 105 -14.93 5.56 9.95
C ASN A 105 -14.85 6.79 10.84
N THR A 106 -14.14 6.69 11.97
CA THR A 106 -13.91 7.81 12.88
C THR A 106 -13.07 8.89 12.22
N TYR A 107 -11.93 8.51 11.60
CA TYR A 107 -11.04 9.43 10.87
C TYR A 107 -11.80 10.13 9.75
N ARG A 108 -12.56 9.38 8.94
CA ARG A 108 -13.38 9.92 7.88
C ARG A 108 -14.37 10.97 8.40
N SER A 109 -15.11 10.63 9.45
CA SER A 109 -16.07 11.57 10.06
C SER A 109 -15.40 12.85 10.57
N GLN A 110 -14.18 12.75 11.11
CA GLN A 110 -13.43 13.92 11.59
C GLN A 110 -12.93 14.79 10.42
N LEU A 111 -12.40 14.18 9.35
CA LEU A 111 -11.96 14.88 8.15
C LEU A 111 -13.13 15.59 7.44
N ASP A 112 -14.29 14.93 7.37
CA ASP A 112 -15.50 15.51 6.80
C ASP A 112 -15.99 16.74 7.61
N LYS A 113 -15.87 16.71 8.95
CA LYS A 113 -16.22 17.86 9.81
C LYS A 113 -15.29 19.05 9.61
N ILE A 114 -14.02 18.83 9.30
CA ILE A 114 -13.08 19.91 8.96
C ILE A 114 -13.45 20.49 7.57
N GLY A 115 -13.98 19.68 6.67
CA GLY A 115 -14.47 20.11 5.37
C GLY A 115 -13.40 20.27 4.32
N PHE A 116 -12.40 19.41 4.31
CA PHE A 116 -11.36 19.38 3.27
C PHE A 116 -11.90 19.10 1.87
N SER A 117 -11.20 19.57 0.85
CA SER A 117 -11.52 19.40 -0.57
C SER A 117 -11.04 18.05 -1.14
N PHE A 118 -11.06 16.99 -0.35
CA PHE A 118 -10.67 15.66 -0.82
C PHE A 118 -11.67 15.09 -1.83
N ASP A 119 -11.14 14.45 -2.86
CA ASP A 119 -11.93 13.61 -3.75
C ASP A 119 -12.12 12.22 -3.16
N TRP A 120 -13.14 12.07 -2.37
CA TRP A 120 -13.46 10.78 -1.74
C TRP A 120 -13.88 9.68 -2.72
N SER A 121 -14.11 9.99 -3.98
CA SER A 121 -14.34 8.95 -4.99
C SER A 121 -13.06 8.17 -5.33
N THR A 122 -11.91 8.68 -4.92
CA THR A 122 -10.59 8.05 -5.08
C THR A 122 -10.04 7.52 -3.76
N GLU A 123 -10.89 7.38 -2.73
CA GLU A 123 -10.50 6.80 -1.44
C GLU A 123 -9.90 5.42 -1.63
N LEU A 124 -8.74 5.21 -1.02
CA LEU A 124 -8.08 3.91 -1.00
C LEU A 124 -7.76 3.45 0.42
N ARG A 125 -7.59 2.15 0.58
CA ARG A 125 -7.13 1.50 1.81
C ARG A 125 -6.07 0.50 1.45
N THR A 126 -4.89 0.60 2.05
CA THR A 126 -3.78 -0.31 1.72
C THR A 126 -4.09 -1.76 2.08
N SER A 127 -5.02 -1.99 3.03
CA SER A 127 -5.52 -3.32 3.41
C SER A 127 -6.66 -3.87 2.53
N ASP A 128 -7.09 -3.14 1.50
CA ASP A 128 -8.06 -3.66 0.54
C ASP A 128 -7.38 -4.65 -0.42
N PRO A 129 -7.95 -5.86 -0.65
CA PRO A 129 -7.41 -6.82 -1.60
C PRO A 129 -7.18 -6.25 -3.01
N ASN A 130 -8.03 -5.35 -3.47
CA ASN A 130 -7.86 -4.68 -4.76
C ASN A 130 -6.63 -3.77 -4.81
N TYR A 131 -6.17 -3.29 -3.67
CA TYR A 131 -4.95 -2.51 -3.55
C TYR A 131 -3.73 -3.43 -3.38
N TYR A 132 -3.68 -4.24 -2.32
CA TYR A 132 -2.47 -4.98 -1.97
C TYR A 132 -2.12 -6.13 -2.93
N ARG A 133 -3.05 -6.60 -3.76
CA ARG A 133 -2.74 -7.58 -4.82
C ARG A 133 -1.59 -7.12 -5.73
N TRP A 134 -1.47 -5.81 -5.94
CA TRP A 134 -0.37 -5.26 -6.75
C TRP A 134 0.96 -5.30 -6.01
N THR A 135 0.96 -5.05 -4.71
CA THR A 135 2.13 -5.24 -3.85
C THR A 135 2.58 -6.70 -3.84
N GLN A 136 1.62 -7.63 -3.72
CA GLN A 136 1.90 -9.05 -3.82
C GLN A 136 2.46 -9.45 -5.20
N TRP A 137 1.90 -8.89 -6.28
CA TRP A 137 2.40 -9.13 -7.61
C TRP A 137 3.84 -8.64 -7.79
N ILE A 138 4.16 -7.44 -7.31
CA ILE A 138 5.53 -6.91 -7.32
C ILE A 138 6.46 -7.83 -6.53
N PHE A 139 6.05 -8.27 -5.35
CA PHE A 139 6.83 -9.20 -4.53
C PHE A 139 7.12 -10.49 -5.30
N ILE A 140 6.12 -11.08 -5.97
CA ILE A 140 6.29 -12.29 -6.78
C ILE A 140 7.29 -12.05 -7.92
N GLN A 141 7.25 -10.88 -8.58
CA GLN A 141 8.24 -10.56 -9.62
C GLN A 141 9.65 -10.49 -9.03
N LEU A 142 9.82 -9.85 -7.89
CA LEU A 142 11.11 -9.77 -7.20
C LEU A 142 11.58 -11.15 -6.72
N PHE A 143 10.69 -11.93 -6.12
CA PHE A 143 10.99 -13.30 -5.64
C PHE A 143 11.45 -14.23 -6.78
N ASN A 144 10.83 -14.11 -7.95
CA ASN A 144 11.19 -14.87 -9.15
C ASN A 144 12.33 -14.25 -9.95
N SER A 145 13.08 -13.32 -9.37
CA SER A 145 14.16 -12.61 -10.04
C SER A 145 15.45 -12.65 -9.23
N TRP A 146 16.56 -12.50 -9.92
CA TRP A 146 17.85 -12.22 -9.33
C TRP A 146 18.53 -11.09 -10.08
N TYR A 147 19.44 -10.38 -9.45
CA TYR A 147 20.19 -9.31 -10.10
C TYR A 147 21.53 -9.85 -10.64
N ASP A 148 21.67 -9.81 -11.96
CA ASP A 148 22.89 -10.19 -12.65
C ASP A 148 23.81 -8.96 -12.70
N TYR A 149 24.83 -8.94 -11.84
CA TYR A 149 25.78 -7.86 -11.74
C TYR A 149 26.65 -7.67 -12.97
N ASP A 150 26.96 -8.74 -13.68
CA ASP A 150 27.78 -8.69 -14.90
C ASP A 150 27.04 -7.99 -16.04
N ASN A 151 25.74 -8.20 -16.15
CA ASN A 151 24.88 -7.59 -17.14
C ASN A 151 24.08 -6.39 -16.62
N GLN A 152 24.23 -6.03 -15.34
CA GLN A 152 23.55 -4.92 -14.65
C GLN A 152 22.04 -4.90 -14.87
N LYS A 153 21.38 -6.06 -14.73
CA LYS A 153 19.93 -6.17 -14.88
C LYS A 153 19.34 -7.36 -14.13
N ALA A 154 18.07 -7.23 -13.78
CA ALA A 154 17.30 -8.34 -13.25
C ALA A 154 17.05 -9.42 -14.32
N LYS A 155 17.16 -10.68 -13.94
CA LYS A 155 16.84 -11.87 -14.74
C LYS A 155 15.91 -12.79 -13.94
N HIS A 156 15.19 -13.64 -14.66
CA HIS A 156 14.36 -14.66 -14.00
C HIS A 156 15.22 -15.63 -13.21
N ILE A 157 14.73 -16.05 -12.04
CA ILE A 157 15.46 -16.92 -11.09
C ILE A 157 15.91 -18.24 -11.73
N ASP A 158 15.12 -18.77 -12.69
CA ASP A 158 15.48 -20.03 -13.39
C ASP A 158 16.85 -19.93 -14.05
N LYS A 159 17.26 -18.75 -14.51
CA LYS A 159 18.60 -18.56 -15.11
C LYS A 159 19.70 -18.69 -14.09
N LEU A 160 19.45 -18.33 -12.84
CA LEU A 160 20.40 -18.56 -11.74
C LEU A 160 20.43 -20.04 -11.38
N VAL A 161 19.28 -20.71 -11.34
CA VAL A 161 19.17 -22.16 -11.12
C VAL A 161 19.92 -22.95 -12.19
N ASP A 162 19.78 -22.57 -13.47
CA ASP A 162 20.53 -23.16 -14.58
C ASP A 162 22.05 -23.03 -14.39
N ILE A 163 22.52 -21.87 -13.89
CA ILE A 163 23.94 -21.64 -13.60
C ILE A 163 24.39 -22.52 -12.44
N PHE A 164 23.64 -22.58 -11.33
CA PHE A 164 23.96 -23.41 -10.19
C PHE A 164 24.04 -24.89 -10.56
N SER A 165 23.09 -25.38 -11.34
CA SER A 165 23.02 -26.76 -11.80
C SER A 165 24.17 -27.13 -12.73
N SER A 166 24.72 -26.16 -13.49
CA SER A 166 25.79 -26.44 -14.45
C SER A 166 27.20 -26.10 -13.97
N LYS A 167 27.34 -25.06 -13.12
CA LYS A 167 28.65 -24.48 -12.76
C LYS A 167 28.87 -24.27 -11.25
N GLY A 168 27.81 -24.41 -10.41
CA GLY A 168 27.83 -23.98 -9.01
C GLY A 168 27.76 -22.46 -8.90
N ASN A 169 28.15 -21.91 -7.75
CA ASN A 169 28.02 -20.46 -7.47
C ASN A 169 29.36 -19.69 -7.38
N SER A 170 30.51 -20.34 -7.56
CA SER A 170 31.82 -19.72 -7.34
C SER A 170 32.10 -18.47 -8.20
N ASN A 171 31.43 -18.35 -9.34
CA ASN A 171 31.60 -17.24 -10.27
C ASN A 171 30.41 -16.25 -10.26
N ILE A 172 29.50 -16.40 -9.30
CA ILE A 172 28.35 -15.48 -9.17
C ILE A 172 28.73 -14.33 -8.24
N ARG A 173 28.72 -13.13 -8.77
CA ARG A 173 28.89 -11.93 -7.96
C ARG A 173 27.62 -11.65 -7.15
N VAL A 174 27.76 -11.47 -5.85
CA VAL A 174 26.69 -11.05 -4.93
C VAL A 174 27.19 -9.88 -4.10
N GLU A 175 26.31 -8.94 -3.82
CA GLU A 175 26.53 -7.90 -2.82
C GLU A 175 25.69 -8.29 -1.59
N ASN A 176 26.37 -8.87 -0.62
CA ASN A 176 25.77 -9.26 0.65
C ASN A 176 26.84 -9.12 1.75
N ASP A 177 26.41 -8.65 2.91
CA ASP A 177 27.26 -8.53 4.10
C ASP A 177 27.51 -9.89 4.80
N SER A 178 26.85 -10.94 4.33
CA SER A 178 27.01 -12.31 4.86
C SER A 178 27.96 -13.12 4.01
N GLU A 179 28.78 -13.96 4.66
CA GLU A 179 29.57 -14.98 3.96
C GLU A 179 28.60 -15.94 3.23
N ILE A 180 28.85 -16.13 1.94
CA ILE A 180 28.08 -17.06 1.11
C ILE A 180 28.91 -18.33 0.95
N GLU A 181 28.35 -19.45 1.36
CA GLU A 181 28.95 -20.74 1.15
C GLU A 181 29.09 -21.07 -0.34
N VAL A 182 30.31 -21.43 -0.75
CA VAL A 182 30.58 -21.78 -2.15
C VAL A 182 30.27 -23.27 -2.35
N PHE A 183 29.50 -23.56 -3.37
CA PHE A 183 29.11 -24.91 -3.72
C PHE A 183 29.37 -25.22 -5.21
N THR A 184 29.58 -26.50 -5.50
CA THR A 184 29.72 -27.06 -6.85
C THR A 184 28.34 -27.37 -7.44
N SER A 185 28.29 -27.59 -8.77
CA SER A 185 27.07 -28.06 -9.44
C SER A 185 26.59 -29.44 -8.90
N SER A 186 27.49 -30.31 -8.52
CA SER A 186 27.13 -31.61 -7.95
C SER A 186 26.47 -31.50 -6.58
N GLU A 187 26.97 -30.62 -5.72
CA GLU A 187 26.38 -30.35 -4.40
C GLU A 187 25.00 -29.73 -4.54
N TRP A 188 24.84 -28.74 -5.43
CA TRP A 188 23.55 -28.14 -5.74
C TRP A 188 22.52 -29.15 -6.23
N ASN A 189 22.90 -30.00 -7.20
CA ASN A 189 21.98 -30.96 -7.79
C ASN A 189 21.57 -32.05 -6.77
N ASN A 190 22.48 -32.48 -5.90
CA ASN A 190 22.17 -33.40 -4.80
C ASN A 190 21.19 -32.79 -3.79
N TYR A 191 21.42 -31.52 -3.39
CA TYR A 191 20.53 -30.79 -2.50
C TYR A 191 19.13 -30.62 -3.12
N SER A 192 19.06 -30.17 -4.36
CA SER A 192 17.81 -29.93 -5.09
C SER A 192 16.99 -31.22 -5.25
N ASN A 193 17.64 -32.36 -5.58
CA ASN A 193 16.94 -33.62 -5.74
C ASN A 193 16.39 -34.17 -4.41
N ASN A 194 17.10 -34.00 -3.32
CA ASN A 194 16.65 -34.46 -1.99
C ASN A 194 15.44 -33.67 -1.52
N ASN A 195 15.45 -32.33 -1.69
CA ASN A 195 14.32 -31.48 -1.29
C ASN A 195 13.09 -31.63 -2.19
N SER A 196 13.26 -32.00 -3.45
CA SER A 196 12.13 -32.28 -4.36
C SER A 196 11.39 -33.58 -3.94
N ASN A 197 12.07 -34.53 -3.39
CA ASN A 197 11.50 -35.80 -2.91
C ASN A 197 10.71 -35.61 -1.59
N ASP A 198 11.14 -34.73 -0.70
CA ASP A 198 10.44 -34.46 0.57
C ASP A 198 9.12 -33.72 0.34
N ASN A 199 9.05 -32.82 -0.62
CA ASN A 199 7.81 -32.12 -0.97
C ASN A 199 6.77 -33.03 -1.65
N SER A 200 7.17 -34.06 -2.36
CA SER A 200 6.25 -35.03 -2.96
C SER A 200 5.63 -35.97 -1.92
N ASN A 201 6.32 -36.25 -0.81
CA ASN A 201 5.81 -37.09 0.27
C ASN A 201 4.85 -36.36 1.22
N ASN A 202 4.96 -35.05 1.38
CA ASN A 202 4.06 -34.27 2.24
C ASN A 202 2.72 -33.99 1.59
N ASN A 203 2.63 -33.90 0.26
CA ASN A 203 1.35 -33.67 -0.46
C ASN A 203 0.48 -34.95 -0.56
N SER A 204 0.99 -36.12 -0.27
CA SER A 204 0.24 -37.38 -0.29
C SER A 204 -0.48 -37.70 1.02
N ASN A 205 -0.17 -37.03 2.12
CA ASN A 205 -0.78 -37.29 3.43
C ASN A 205 -1.96 -36.40 3.82
N ASP A 206 -2.24 -35.30 3.06
CA ASP A 206 -3.37 -34.38 3.36
C ASP A 206 -4.70 -34.76 2.71
N ASN A 207 -4.76 -35.85 1.92
CA ASN A 207 -5.99 -36.28 1.22
C ASN A 207 -6.72 -37.48 1.87
N SER A 208 -6.40 -37.84 3.12
CA SER A 208 -7.05 -38.96 3.80
C SER A 208 -7.68 -38.60 5.13
N ASN A 209 -8.37 -37.45 5.25
CA ASN A 209 -9.33 -37.19 6.32
C ASN A 209 -10.29 -36.07 5.86
N SER A 210 -11.34 -36.48 5.21
CA SER A 210 -12.60 -35.71 5.07
C SER A 210 -13.75 -36.57 5.53
#